data_469c1aaa6c9cd48db71318303460cdbf
#
_entry.id   469c1aaa6c9cd48db71318303460cdbf
#
_cell.length_a   1.000
_cell.length_b   1.000
_cell.length_c   1.000
_cell.angle_alpha   90.00
_cell.angle_beta   90.00
_cell.angle_gamma   90.00
#
_symmetry.space_group_name_H-M   'P 1'
#
loop_
_entity.id
_entity.type
_entity.pdbx_description
1 polymer ?
#
loop_
_entity_poly.entity_id
_entity_poly.type
_entity_poly.pdbx_seq_one_letter_code
_entity_poly.pdbx_strand_id
1 'polypeptide(L)'
;MTAIRKFVDEGGGFIGVGEPTACQHQGRYFQLSDVMGVDREMGFSLSTDKYNTCDPHHFILEDIDTAVDFGEGTSRIYAQGKHYQILAQDGEYSQLVVNEYGKGHSVYFAGLPYSPQNCRILLRAIYYAAGMPEEMKHYYVTNVDTEVTVFPETKRIAVINNSEQEQKTDLYIKGKLVEQLTLAPREMRWVEDAE
;
A
#
# COMPACT_ATOMS: atom_id res chain seq x y z
N MET A 1 20.36 -6.98 -7.99
CA MET A 1 19.14 -7.80 -7.90
C MET A 1 19.29 -8.98 -6.94
N THR A 2 20.38 -9.76 -6.95
CA THR A 2 20.57 -10.90 -6.02
C THR A 2 20.45 -10.53 -4.55
N ALA A 3 21.04 -9.41 -4.13
CA ALA A 3 20.96 -8.95 -2.74
C ALA A 3 19.53 -8.61 -2.31
N ILE A 4 18.72 -7.99 -3.20
CA ILE A 4 17.32 -7.70 -2.92
C ILE A 4 16.51 -8.99 -2.80
N ARG A 5 16.70 -9.95 -3.71
CA ARG A 5 16.04 -11.27 -3.59
C ARG A 5 16.34 -11.93 -2.26
N LYS A 6 17.63 -11.98 -1.89
CA LYS A 6 18.04 -12.54 -0.61
C LYS A 6 17.39 -11.82 0.57
N PHE A 7 17.37 -10.48 0.55
CA PHE A 7 16.76 -9.68 1.61
C PHE A 7 15.26 -9.99 1.77
N VAL A 8 14.53 -10.08 0.66
CA VAL A 8 13.09 -10.39 0.72
C VAL A 8 12.86 -11.85 1.10
N ASP A 9 13.64 -12.79 0.55
CA ASP A 9 13.56 -14.22 0.88
C ASP A 9 13.78 -14.49 2.39
N GLU A 10 14.62 -13.69 3.03
CA GLU A 10 14.91 -13.76 4.48
C GLU A 10 13.86 -13.06 5.36
N GLY A 11 12.84 -12.42 4.78
CA GLY A 11 11.74 -11.77 5.50
C GLY A 11 11.69 -10.26 5.36
N GLY A 12 12.51 -9.66 4.51
CA GLY A 12 12.46 -8.23 4.21
C GLY A 12 11.28 -7.86 3.34
N GLY A 13 10.92 -6.57 3.32
CA GLY A 13 9.87 -6.02 2.48
C GLY A 13 10.38 -5.32 1.23
N PHE A 14 9.61 -5.37 0.13
CA PHE A 14 9.92 -4.65 -1.10
C PHE A 14 8.68 -3.95 -1.66
N ILE A 15 8.80 -2.67 -2.00
CA ILE A 15 7.74 -1.91 -2.67
C ILE A 15 8.28 -1.39 -4.00
N GLY A 16 7.57 -1.68 -5.08
CA GLY A 16 7.88 -1.20 -6.41
C GLY A 16 6.77 -0.29 -6.94
N VAL A 17 7.14 0.84 -7.54
CA VAL A 17 6.20 1.77 -8.18
C VAL A 17 6.64 2.02 -9.63
N GLY A 18 5.69 1.93 -10.55
CA GLY A 18 5.96 2.16 -11.97
C GLY A 18 6.89 1.12 -12.57
N GLU A 19 8.10 1.52 -12.94
CA GLU A 19 9.12 0.65 -13.54
C GLU A 19 10.36 0.50 -12.63
N PRO A 20 10.22 -0.08 -11.44
CA PRO A 20 11.23 -0.03 -10.39
C PRO A 20 12.54 -0.76 -10.76
N THR A 21 12.49 -1.72 -11.63
CA THR A 21 13.65 -2.52 -12.05
C THR A 21 13.64 -2.78 -13.55
N ALA A 22 13.12 -1.81 -14.31
CA ALA A 22 12.94 -1.92 -15.75
C ALA A 22 14.28 -2.18 -16.45
N CYS A 23 14.42 -3.38 -16.96
CA CYS A 23 15.52 -3.78 -17.80
C CYS A 23 15.22 -5.16 -18.37
N GLN A 24 15.06 -5.26 -19.66
CA GLN A 24 14.83 -6.53 -20.31
C GLN A 24 15.99 -7.49 -20.05
N HIS A 25 15.69 -8.60 -19.39
CA HIS A 25 16.66 -9.62 -19.07
C HIS A 25 16.02 -11.02 -19.17
N GLN A 26 16.58 -11.89 -19.99
CA GLN A 26 16.12 -13.28 -20.16
C GLN A 26 14.60 -13.40 -20.44
N GLY A 27 14.05 -12.50 -21.27
CA GLY A 27 12.64 -12.51 -21.65
C GLY A 27 11.70 -11.86 -20.63
N ARG A 28 12.22 -11.30 -19.55
CA ARG A 28 11.45 -10.54 -18.55
C ARG A 28 11.74 -9.06 -18.70
N TYR A 29 10.73 -8.22 -18.47
CA TYR A 29 10.92 -6.78 -18.43
C TYR A 29 11.48 -6.33 -17.08
N PHE A 30 10.87 -6.77 -15.97
CA PHE A 30 11.36 -6.47 -14.64
C PHE A 30 12.37 -7.52 -14.16
N GLN A 31 13.55 -7.07 -13.74
CA GLN A 31 14.55 -7.97 -13.18
C GLN A 31 14.12 -8.66 -11.88
N LEU A 32 13.22 -8.03 -11.10
CA LEU A 32 12.64 -8.55 -9.86
C LEU A 32 11.18 -8.98 -10.04
N SER A 33 10.79 -9.41 -11.24
CA SER A 33 9.42 -9.84 -11.51
C SER A 33 8.94 -10.97 -10.61
N ASP A 34 9.84 -11.88 -10.24
CA ASP A 34 9.61 -12.97 -9.29
C ASP A 34 9.35 -12.47 -7.86
N VAL A 35 10.07 -11.45 -7.41
CA VAL A 35 9.87 -10.83 -6.10
C VAL A 35 8.57 -10.05 -6.06
N MET A 36 8.29 -9.24 -7.09
CA MET A 36 7.11 -8.38 -7.14
C MET A 36 5.81 -9.14 -7.48
N GLY A 37 5.91 -10.35 -8.02
CA GLY A 37 4.75 -11.09 -8.51
C GLY A 37 4.13 -10.51 -9.77
N VAL A 38 4.84 -9.62 -10.48
CA VAL A 38 4.38 -8.97 -11.71
C VAL A 38 5.48 -8.84 -12.73
N ASP A 39 5.09 -8.78 -14.00
CA ASP A 39 5.98 -8.37 -15.10
C ASP A 39 5.20 -7.50 -16.09
N ARG A 40 5.91 -6.87 -17.01
CA ARG A 40 5.34 -6.06 -18.08
C ARG A 40 5.36 -6.81 -19.39
N GLU A 41 4.25 -6.75 -20.10
CA GLU A 41 4.15 -7.31 -21.44
C GLU A 41 4.92 -6.48 -22.45
N MET A 42 5.79 -7.15 -23.20
CA MET A 42 6.64 -6.57 -24.23
C MET A 42 6.18 -7.03 -25.62
N GLY A 43 5.57 -6.14 -26.41
CA GLY A 43 5.17 -6.45 -27.78
C GLY A 43 3.86 -7.25 -27.88
N PHE A 44 3.83 -8.26 -28.74
CA PHE A 44 2.66 -9.11 -28.91
C PHE A 44 2.65 -10.19 -27.84
N SER A 45 1.59 -10.21 -27.02
CA SER A 45 1.37 -11.33 -26.14
C SER A 45 0.79 -12.50 -26.90
N LEU A 46 1.43 -13.64 -26.76
CA LEU A 46 0.90 -14.94 -27.20
C LEU A 46 0.19 -15.67 -26.05
N SER A 47 0.24 -15.12 -24.84
CA SER A 47 -0.42 -15.70 -23.67
C SER A 47 -1.85 -15.23 -23.57
N THR A 48 -2.76 -16.19 -23.44
CA THR A 48 -4.18 -15.97 -23.14
C THR A 48 -4.48 -16.10 -21.65
N ASP A 49 -3.49 -16.45 -20.82
CA ASP A 49 -3.69 -16.83 -19.42
C ASP A 49 -3.52 -15.65 -18.46
N LYS A 50 -3.96 -14.45 -18.86
CA LYS A 50 -3.89 -13.24 -18.04
C LYS A 50 -5.14 -12.98 -17.21
N TYR A 51 -6.11 -13.85 -17.26
CA TYR A 51 -7.40 -13.70 -16.59
C TYR A 51 -7.27 -14.04 -15.11
N ASN A 52 -6.55 -13.20 -14.39
CA ASN A 52 -6.43 -13.32 -12.96
C ASN A 52 -7.58 -12.55 -12.30
N THR A 53 -8.19 -13.14 -11.31
CA THR A 53 -9.28 -12.52 -10.56
C THR A 53 -8.73 -11.42 -9.66
N CYS A 54 -9.27 -10.22 -9.77
CA CYS A 54 -9.03 -9.16 -8.81
C CYS A 54 -9.81 -9.44 -7.53
N ASP A 55 -9.13 -9.41 -6.41
CA ASP A 55 -9.72 -9.49 -5.07
C ASP A 55 -9.22 -8.32 -4.24
N PRO A 56 -10.03 -7.26 -4.04
CA PRO A 56 -9.64 -6.07 -3.28
C PRO A 56 -9.68 -6.27 -1.76
N HIS A 57 -10.15 -7.43 -1.27
CA HIS A 57 -10.24 -7.70 0.17
C HIS A 57 -8.86 -7.93 0.78
N HIS A 58 -8.21 -6.82 1.15
CA HIS A 58 -6.88 -6.85 1.72
C HIS A 58 -6.65 -5.66 2.66
N PHE A 59 -5.81 -5.84 3.68
CA PHE A 59 -5.43 -4.80 4.65
C PHE A 59 -5.04 -3.46 4.00
N ILE A 60 -4.34 -3.48 2.86
CA ILE A 60 -3.89 -2.27 2.16
C ILE A 60 -5.07 -1.38 1.71
N LEU A 61 -6.21 -1.98 1.36
CA LEU A 61 -7.41 -1.29 0.88
C LEU A 61 -8.56 -1.27 1.90
N GLU A 62 -8.31 -1.70 3.12
CA GLU A 62 -9.30 -1.81 4.18
C GLU A 62 -9.98 -0.50 4.46
N ASP A 63 -10.66 0.25 4.32
CA ASP A 63 -11.27 1.58 4.50
C ASP A 63 -11.15 2.50 3.27
N ILE A 64 -10.80 1.94 2.14
CA ILE A 64 -10.78 2.69 0.89
C ILE A 64 -12.08 2.42 0.13
N ASP A 65 -13.02 3.35 0.23
CA ASP A 65 -14.38 3.21 -0.32
C ASP A 65 -14.51 3.71 -1.76
N THR A 66 -13.47 4.33 -2.31
CA THR A 66 -13.46 4.89 -3.66
C THR A 66 -12.41 4.22 -4.52
N ALA A 67 -12.58 4.31 -5.85
CA ALA A 67 -11.58 3.82 -6.78
C ALA A 67 -10.22 4.49 -6.53
N VAL A 68 -9.16 3.67 -6.49
CA VAL A 68 -7.78 4.17 -6.34
C VAL A 68 -7.34 4.82 -7.63
N ASP A 69 -6.81 6.04 -7.54
CA ASP A 69 -6.18 6.73 -8.67
C ASP A 69 -4.71 6.29 -8.79
N PHE A 70 -4.37 5.60 -9.87
CA PHE A 70 -3.00 5.20 -10.19
C PHE A 70 -2.32 6.20 -11.16
N GLY A 71 -3.00 7.28 -11.56
CA GLY A 71 -2.51 8.26 -12.52
C GLY A 71 -2.20 7.64 -13.89
N GLU A 72 -1.24 8.22 -14.60
CA GLU A 72 -0.69 7.66 -15.84
C GLU A 72 0.29 6.51 -15.51
N GLY A 73 -0.20 5.49 -14.81
CA GLY A 73 0.61 4.37 -14.35
C GLY A 73 1.18 3.51 -15.48
N THR A 74 2.12 2.67 -15.15
CA THR A 74 2.72 1.72 -16.10
C THR A 74 1.68 0.77 -16.64
N SER A 75 1.49 0.77 -17.93
CA SER A 75 0.52 -0.08 -18.63
C SER A 75 1.05 -1.48 -18.90
N ARG A 76 0.15 -2.41 -19.23
CA ARG A 76 0.44 -3.78 -19.63
C ARG A 76 1.17 -4.61 -18.58
N ILE A 77 0.87 -4.33 -17.31
CA ILE A 77 1.35 -5.13 -16.19
C ILE A 77 0.44 -6.34 -16.02
N TYR A 78 1.04 -7.51 -15.83
CA TYR A 78 0.33 -8.74 -15.52
C TYR A 78 0.94 -9.42 -14.30
N ALA A 79 0.10 -10.06 -13.50
CA ALA A 79 0.56 -10.82 -12.35
C ALA A 79 1.11 -12.18 -12.79
N GLN A 80 2.14 -12.64 -12.08
CA GLN A 80 2.78 -13.93 -12.34
C GLN A 80 3.25 -14.61 -11.05
N GLY A 81 3.43 -15.90 -11.09
CA GLY A 81 3.86 -16.69 -9.94
C GLY A 81 2.70 -17.46 -9.29
N LYS A 82 2.81 -17.75 -8.00
CA LYS A 82 1.83 -18.58 -7.29
C LYS A 82 1.27 -17.95 -6.02
N HIS A 83 1.90 -16.89 -5.53
CA HIS A 83 1.63 -16.33 -4.20
C HIS A 83 1.26 -14.84 -4.26
N TYR A 84 0.74 -14.41 -5.41
CA TYR A 84 0.26 -13.05 -5.59
C TYR A 84 -1.24 -12.93 -5.33
N GLN A 85 -1.68 -11.72 -5.00
CA GLN A 85 -3.07 -11.29 -5.01
C GLN A 85 -3.15 -9.95 -5.74
N ILE A 86 -4.07 -9.84 -6.70
CA ILE A 86 -4.35 -8.59 -7.40
C ILE A 86 -5.40 -7.83 -6.61
N LEU A 87 -5.06 -6.65 -6.13
CA LEU A 87 -5.95 -5.82 -5.33
C LEU A 87 -6.69 -4.77 -6.18
N ALA A 88 -6.09 -4.35 -7.29
CA ALA A 88 -6.71 -3.46 -8.26
C ALA A 88 -6.23 -3.75 -9.68
N GLN A 89 -7.11 -3.56 -10.65
CA GLN A 89 -6.81 -3.76 -12.08
C GLN A 89 -7.56 -2.75 -12.94
N ASP A 90 -7.04 -2.48 -14.13
CA ASP A 90 -7.70 -1.75 -15.21
C ASP A 90 -7.86 -2.69 -16.41
N GLY A 91 -9.12 -3.09 -16.69
CA GLY A 91 -9.39 -4.16 -17.64
C GLY A 91 -8.68 -5.46 -17.24
N GLU A 92 -7.77 -5.94 -18.10
CA GLU A 92 -6.96 -7.14 -17.86
C GLU A 92 -5.60 -6.87 -17.20
N TYR A 93 -5.25 -5.58 -16.98
CA TYR A 93 -3.95 -5.18 -16.48
C TYR A 93 -3.96 -4.91 -14.98
N SER A 94 -2.99 -5.50 -14.29
CA SER A 94 -2.84 -5.31 -12.84
C SER A 94 -2.29 -3.93 -12.51
N GLN A 95 -2.88 -3.26 -11.51
CA GLN A 95 -2.45 -1.95 -11.04
C GLN A 95 -1.86 -1.99 -9.62
N LEU A 96 -2.42 -2.82 -8.76
CA LEU A 96 -1.91 -3.04 -7.40
C LEU A 96 -1.86 -4.54 -7.13
N VAL A 97 -0.68 -5.03 -6.80
CA VAL A 97 -0.44 -6.46 -6.55
C VAL A 97 0.39 -6.62 -5.29
N VAL A 98 0.01 -7.55 -4.45
CA VAL A 98 0.84 -8.05 -3.35
C VAL A 98 1.36 -9.44 -3.69
N ASN A 99 2.55 -9.77 -3.20
CA ASN A 99 3.15 -11.08 -3.43
C ASN A 99 3.99 -11.52 -2.23
N GLU A 100 4.00 -12.80 -1.97
CA GLU A 100 4.89 -13.43 -1.02
C GLU A 100 6.11 -14.01 -1.73
N TYR A 101 7.30 -13.70 -1.24
CA TYR A 101 8.55 -14.22 -1.78
C TYR A 101 9.45 -14.70 -0.64
N GLY A 102 9.65 -16.02 -0.55
CA GLY A 102 10.33 -16.60 0.59
C GLY A 102 9.56 -16.37 1.89
N LYS A 103 10.18 -15.66 2.82
CA LYS A 103 9.54 -15.26 4.09
C LYS A 103 9.05 -13.81 4.09
N GLY A 104 9.33 -13.05 3.02
CA GLY A 104 9.03 -11.64 2.93
C GLY A 104 7.84 -11.34 2.02
N HIS A 105 7.48 -10.08 1.98
CA HIS A 105 6.34 -9.57 1.24
C HIS A 105 6.75 -8.48 0.28
N SER A 106 6.05 -8.38 -0.82
CA SER A 106 6.21 -7.27 -1.74
C SER A 106 4.89 -6.67 -2.15
N VAL A 107 4.94 -5.39 -2.53
CA VAL A 107 3.80 -4.65 -3.07
C VAL A 107 4.24 -3.96 -4.35
N TYR A 108 3.45 -4.09 -5.39
CA TYR A 108 3.65 -3.39 -6.66
C TYR A 108 2.49 -2.44 -6.93
N PHE A 109 2.83 -1.21 -7.31
CA PHE A 109 1.90 -0.19 -7.80
C PHE A 109 2.25 0.17 -9.24
N ALA A 110 1.28 0.17 -10.15
CA ALA A 110 1.48 0.63 -11.53
C ALA A 110 1.81 2.13 -11.58
N GLY A 111 1.26 2.90 -10.67
CA GLY A 111 1.54 4.32 -10.42
C GLY A 111 1.02 4.69 -9.03
N LEU A 112 1.51 5.82 -8.50
CA LEU A 112 1.11 6.28 -7.17
C LEU A 112 1.17 7.81 -7.12
N PRO A 113 0.23 8.52 -7.78
CA PRO A 113 0.17 9.98 -7.68
C PRO A 113 -0.15 10.40 -6.24
N TYR A 114 0.29 11.59 -5.87
CA TYR A 114 0.05 12.11 -4.53
C TYR A 114 -1.43 12.40 -4.31
N SER A 115 -2.00 11.79 -3.28
CA SER A 115 -3.30 12.13 -2.70
C SER A 115 -3.34 11.65 -1.24
N PRO A 116 -4.21 12.18 -0.37
CA PRO A 116 -4.38 11.66 0.99
C PRO A 116 -4.68 10.15 1.01
N GLN A 117 -5.56 9.69 0.13
CA GLN A 117 -5.90 8.28 -0.04
C GLN A 117 -4.67 7.44 -0.41
N ASN A 118 -3.90 7.88 -1.41
CA ASN A 118 -2.72 7.14 -1.85
C ASN A 118 -1.61 7.15 -0.78
N CYS A 119 -1.50 8.21 0.02
CA CYS A 119 -0.60 8.23 1.17
C CYS A 119 -0.99 7.17 2.20
N ARG A 120 -2.28 7.00 2.49
CA ARG A 120 -2.77 5.94 3.40
C ARG A 120 -2.51 4.55 2.84
N ILE A 121 -2.79 4.33 1.55
CA ILE A 121 -2.50 3.06 0.86
C ILE A 121 -1.00 2.74 0.92
N LEU A 122 -0.14 3.72 0.65
CA LEU A 122 1.31 3.55 0.74
C LEU A 122 1.77 3.21 2.16
N LEU A 123 1.25 3.91 3.16
CA LEU A 123 1.56 3.62 4.57
C LEU A 123 1.22 2.17 4.92
N ARG A 124 0.03 1.71 4.54
CA ARG A 124 -0.39 0.32 4.75
C ARG A 124 0.46 -0.68 3.99
N ALA A 125 0.84 -0.33 2.75
CA ALA A 125 1.76 -1.16 1.96
C ALA A 125 3.13 -1.29 2.64
N ILE A 126 3.63 -0.23 3.29
CA ILE A 126 4.89 -0.26 4.07
C ILE A 126 4.75 -1.21 5.26
N TYR A 127 3.68 -1.11 6.04
CA TYR A 127 3.45 -2.00 7.18
C TYR A 127 3.25 -3.46 6.74
N TYR A 128 2.52 -3.69 5.64
CA TYR A 128 2.37 -5.04 5.08
C TYR A 128 3.71 -5.61 4.61
N ALA A 129 4.49 -4.85 3.85
CA ALA A 129 5.79 -5.29 3.36
C ALA A 129 6.77 -5.57 4.52
N ALA A 130 6.67 -4.80 5.60
CA ALA A 130 7.46 -5.04 6.82
C ALA A 130 6.99 -6.24 7.66
N GLY A 131 5.87 -6.88 7.30
CA GLY A 131 5.27 -7.96 8.06
C GLY A 131 4.61 -7.52 9.38
N MET A 132 4.21 -6.24 9.48
CA MET A 132 3.71 -5.57 10.68
C MET A 132 2.32 -4.92 10.49
N PRO A 133 1.34 -5.58 9.84
CA PRO A 133 0.06 -4.94 9.57
C PRO A 133 -0.74 -4.59 10.84
N GLU A 134 -0.57 -5.34 11.92
CA GLU A 134 -1.28 -5.11 13.17
C GLU A 134 -0.76 -3.89 13.93
N GLU A 135 0.52 -3.58 13.84
CA GLU A 135 1.13 -2.41 14.48
C GLU A 135 0.58 -1.10 13.92
N MET A 136 0.22 -1.06 12.64
CA MET A 136 -0.43 0.11 12.06
C MET A 136 -1.78 0.40 12.72
N LYS A 137 -2.48 -0.63 13.21
CA LYS A 137 -3.79 -0.50 13.86
C LYS A 137 -3.70 -0.11 15.33
N HIS A 138 -2.49 -0.02 15.90
CA HIS A 138 -2.34 0.42 17.30
C HIS A 138 -2.82 1.84 17.51
N TYR A 139 -2.53 2.74 16.56
CA TYR A 139 -2.99 4.12 16.57
C TYR A 139 -3.44 4.49 15.18
N TYR A 140 -4.72 4.71 14.99
CA TYR A 140 -5.21 5.15 13.68
C TYR A 140 -6.43 6.04 13.79
N VAL A 141 -6.67 6.80 12.74
CA VAL A 141 -7.84 7.66 12.53
C VAL A 141 -8.58 7.22 11.28
N THR A 142 -9.90 7.32 11.29
CA THR A 142 -10.76 6.75 10.22
C THR A 142 -10.77 7.58 8.95
N ASN A 143 -10.63 8.89 9.04
CA ASN A 143 -10.73 9.78 7.89
C ASN A 143 -9.37 9.92 7.18
N VAL A 144 -9.34 9.74 5.86
CA VAL A 144 -8.11 9.77 5.04
C VAL A 144 -7.44 11.13 4.98
N ASP A 145 -8.17 12.22 5.22
CA ASP A 145 -7.64 13.58 5.28
C ASP A 145 -7.07 13.93 6.66
N THR A 146 -7.10 12.98 7.60
CA THR A 146 -6.56 13.16 8.94
C THR A 146 -5.41 12.19 9.21
N GLU A 147 -4.52 12.58 10.10
CA GLU A 147 -3.32 11.81 10.45
C GLU A 147 -3.16 11.76 11.96
N VAL A 148 -2.62 10.66 12.46
CA VAL A 148 -2.25 10.48 13.86
C VAL A 148 -0.75 10.31 13.99
N THR A 149 -0.15 11.07 14.91
CA THR A 149 1.27 10.94 15.26
C THR A 149 1.39 10.74 16.78
N VAL A 150 2.16 9.73 17.18
CA VAL A 150 2.33 9.35 18.58
C VAL A 150 3.68 9.81 19.10
N PHE A 151 3.66 10.36 20.32
CA PHE A 151 4.84 10.79 21.04
C PHE A 151 4.96 10.00 22.35
N PRO A 152 5.54 8.80 22.32
CA PRO A 152 5.54 7.89 23.48
C PRO A 152 6.21 8.47 24.72
N GLU A 153 7.28 9.25 24.55
CA GLU A 153 8.05 9.85 25.65
C GLU A 153 7.22 10.83 26.47
N THR A 154 6.26 11.52 25.83
CA THR A 154 5.40 12.52 26.48
C THR A 154 3.99 11.99 26.74
N LYS A 155 3.70 10.75 26.37
CA LYS A 155 2.36 10.15 26.40
C LYS A 155 1.31 11.03 25.73
N ARG A 156 1.63 11.54 24.56
CA ARG A 156 0.75 12.41 23.77
C ARG A 156 0.56 11.91 22.36
N ILE A 157 -0.62 12.18 21.85
CA ILE A 157 -1.03 11.86 20.48
C ILE A 157 -1.46 13.17 19.84
N ALA A 158 -0.91 13.47 18.65
CA ALA A 158 -1.38 14.56 17.81
C ALA A 158 -2.30 13.99 16.72
N VAL A 159 -3.51 14.52 16.60
CA VAL A 159 -4.39 14.27 15.47
C VAL A 159 -4.47 15.53 14.62
N ILE A 160 -4.20 15.43 13.34
CA ILE A 160 -4.00 16.53 12.42
C ILE A 160 -5.01 16.43 11.28
N ASN A 161 -5.70 17.51 10.96
CA ASN A 161 -6.46 17.65 9.72
C ASN A 161 -5.54 18.23 8.64
N ASN A 162 -5.21 17.44 7.64
CA ASN A 162 -4.33 17.85 6.53
C ASN A 162 -5.06 18.57 5.38
N SER A 163 -6.38 18.79 5.52
CA SER A 163 -7.21 19.39 4.47
C SER A 163 -7.60 20.84 4.76
N GLU A 164 -8.16 21.50 3.77
CA GLU A 164 -8.73 22.85 3.84
C GLU A 164 -10.22 22.87 4.24
N GLN A 165 -10.76 21.71 4.61
CA GLN A 165 -12.15 21.54 5.04
C GLN A 165 -12.21 21.05 6.49
N GLU A 166 -13.33 21.32 7.18
CA GLU A 166 -13.61 20.68 8.45
C GLU A 166 -13.71 19.16 8.24
N GLN A 167 -13.03 18.39 9.09
CA GLN A 167 -13.03 16.93 9.04
C GLN A 167 -13.53 16.33 10.34
N LYS A 168 -14.29 15.23 10.18
CA LYS A 168 -14.67 14.38 11.30
C LYS A 168 -13.91 13.07 11.21
N THR A 169 -13.36 12.63 12.32
CA THR A 169 -12.56 11.40 12.39
C THR A 169 -12.71 10.75 13.76
N ASP A 170 -12.65 9.44 13.78
CA ASP A 170 -12.61 8.65 15.00
C ASP A 170 -11.17 8.22 15.27
N LEU A 171 -10.69 8.49 16.49
CA LEU A 171 -9.37 8.04 16.95
C LEU A 171 -9.50 6.68 17.65
N TYR A 172 -8.74 5.73 17.16
CA TYR A 172 -8.62 4.39 17.75
C TYR A 172 -7.23 4.16 18.33
N ILE A 173 -7.19 3.54 19.50
CA ILE A 173 -5.96 3.04 20.13
C ILE A 173 -6.17 1.56 20.44
N LYS A 174 -5.30 0.71 19.90
CA LYS A 174 -5.36 -0.76 20.04
C LYS A 174 -6.76 -1.34 19.77
N GLY A 175 -7.38 -0.84 18.69
CA GLY A 175 -8.70 -1.28 18.23
C GLY A 175 -9.89 -0.75 19.06
N LYS A 176 -9.66 0.12 20.07
CA LYS A 176 -10.72 0.75 20.85
C LYS A 176 -10.93 2.18 20.40
N LEU A 177 -12.18 2.56 20.17
CA LEU A 177 -12.55 3.96 19.96
C LEU A 177 -12.26 4.76 21.24
N VAL A 178 -11.39 5.77 21.12
CA VAL A 178 -11.01 6.65 22.24
C VAL A 178 -11.75 7.97 22.18
N GLU A 179 -11.80 8.59 21.01
CA GLU A 179 -12.42 9.91 20.84
C GLU A 179 -12.97 10.09 19.42
N GLN A 180 -14.10 10.78 19.33
CA GLN A 180 -14.68 11.26 18.07
C GLN A 180 -14.34 12.75 17.93
N LEU A 181 -13.58 13.09 16.92
CA LEU A 181 -13.03 14.42 16.73
C LEU A 181 -13.70 15.14 15.57
N THR A 182 -13.94 16.43 15.75
CA THR A 182 -14.22 17.37 14.66
C THR A 182 -13.08 18.39 14.67
N LEU A 183 -12.35 18.45 13.56
CA LEU A 183 -11.16 19.27 13.41
C LEU A 183 -11.41 20.34 12.34
N ALA A 184 -11.17 21.59 12.69
CA ALA A 184 -11.18 22.69 11.72
C ALA A 184 -10.10 22.50 10.65
N PRO A 185 -10.17 23.23 9.51
CA PRO A 185 -9.12 23.18 8.49
C PRO A 185 -7.73 23.40 9.09
N ARG A 186 -6.78 22.50 8.79
CA ARG A 186 -5.38 22.56 9.27
C ARG A 186 -5.22 22.50 10.79
N GLU A 187 -6.27 22.15 11.53
CA GLU A 187 -6.19 22.02 13.00
C GLU A 187 -5.32 20.80 13.38
N MET A 188 -4.50 20.99 14.39
CA MET A 188 -3.83 19.94 15.14
C MET A 188 -4.39 19.90 16.57
N ARG A 189 -4.84 18.74 17.00
CA ARG A 189 -5.36 18.52 18.36
C ARG A 189 -4.51 17.51 19.10
N TRP A 190 -4.20 17.85 20.37
CA TRP A 190 -3.50 16.95 21.27
C TRP A 190 -4.49 16.13 22.08
N VAL A 191 -4.25 14.84 22.13
CA VAL A 191 -4.97 13.88 22.98
C VAL A 191 -3.96 13.22 23.90
N GLU A 192 -4.32 13.01 25.17
CA GLU A 192 -3.46 12.28 26.10
C GLU A 192 -3.57 10.78 25.83
N ASP A 193 -2.42 10.11 25.77
CA ASP A 193 -2.36 8.66 25.73
C ASP A 193 -2.53 8.16 27.18
N ALA A 194 -3.68 7.59 27.47
CA ALA A 194 -4.04 7.13 28.81
C ALA A 194 -3.39 5.78 29.19
N GLU A 195 -2.47 5.25 28.35
CA GLU A 195 -1.76 3.99 28.61
C GLU A 195 -0.35 4.11 29.16
#